data_5ad6134dfd8aaf49ed0ad243f2406164
#
_entry.id   5ad6134dfd8aaf49ed0ad243f2406164
#
_cell.length_a   1.000
_cell.length_b   1.000
_cell.length_c   1.000
_cell.angle_alpha   90.00
_cell.angle_beta   90.00
_cell.angle_gamma   90.00
#
_symmetry.space_group_name_H-M   'P 1'
#
loop_
_entity.id
_entity.type
_entity.pdbx_description
1 polymer ?
#
loop_
_entity_poly.entity_id
_entity_poly.type
_entity_poly.pdbx_seq_one_letter_code
_entity_poly.pdbx_strand_id
1 'polypeptide(L)'
;ALGMEINIFSQDPAGAMKSDFVSLHCPLTRENRHMVNTEFLVNMKPGAILINTARGGLVDERALADAIKAGFIAGAALDVLEQEPPAKDCPLIGLDNCIITPHIAWSPKEMRQAVIDILAENLESWLTGGMKNRVD
;
A
#
# COMPACT_ATOMS: atom_id res chain seq x y z
N ALA A 1 -8.95 15.25 -7.41
CA ALA A 1 -9.74 15.89 -6.37
C ALA A 1 -8.91 16.80 -5.46
N LEU A 2 -7.66 16.44 -5.15
CA LEU A 2 -6.76 17.24 -4.27
C LEU A 2 -5.82 18.16 -5.04
N GLY A 3 -6.00 18.33 -6.37
CA GLY A 3 -5.12 19.17 -7.21
C GLY A 3 -3.73 18.57 -7.44
N MET A 4 -3.52 17.29 -7.14
CA MET A 4 -2.27 16.57 -7.37
C MET A 4 -2.22 16.04 -8.81
N GLU A 5 -1.01 16.03 -9.38
CA GLU A 5 -0.69 15.29 -10.59
C GLU A 5 -0.54 13.79 -10.25
N ILE A 6 -1.05 12.92 -11.11
CA ILE A 6 -1.02 11.47 -10.89
C ILE A 6 -0.09 10.83 -11.93
N ASN A 7 0.95 10.16 -11.43
CA ASN A 7 1.87 9.34 -12.23
C ASN A 7 1.60 7.86 -11.96
N ILE A 8 1.36 7.07 -13.01
CA ILE A 8 1.07 5.65 -12.89
C ILE A 8 2.35 4.86 -13.19
N PHE A 9 2.82 4.04 -12.23
CA PHE A 9 4.09 3.32 -12.31
C PHE A 9 4.22 2.44 -13.56
N SER A 10 3.15 1.77 -13.99
CA SER A 10 3.17 0.93 -15.19
C SER A 10 3.28 1.72 -16.51
N GLN A 11 3.03 3.04 -16.48
CA GLN A 11 3.12 3.91 -17.66
C GLN A 11 4.42 4.72 -17.67
N ASP A 12 4.80 5.25 -16.51
CA ASP A 12 6.04 6.02 -16.29
C ASP A 12 6.66 5.67 -14.94
N PRO A 13 7.47 4.60 -14.86
CA PRO A 13 8.12 4.21 -13.61
C PRO A 13 9.04 5.30 -13.04
N ALA A 14 9.75 6.02 -13.91
CA ALA A 14 10.70 7.05 -13.47
C ALA A 14 9.97 8.26 -12.87
N GLY A 15 8.91 8.74 -13.51
CA GLY A 15 8.07 9.83 -12.99
C GLY A 15 7.35 9.44 -11.71
N ALA A 16 6.83 8.21 -11.63
CA ALA A 16 6.16 7.72 -10.44
C ALA A 16 7.10 7.69 -9.22
N MET A 17 8.35 7.25 -9.38
CA MET A 17 9.36 7.26 -8.31
C MET A 17 9.80 8.68 -7.89
N LYS A 18 9.65 9.68 -8.77
CA LYS A 18 9.96 11.08 -8.46
C LYS A 18 8.79 11.88 -7.90
N SER A 19 7.67 11.21 -7.60
CA SER A 19 6.50 11.82 -6.99
C SER A 19 6.73 12.13 -5.50
N ASP A 20 5.99 13.11 -4.96
CA ASP A 20 6.05 13.48 -3.54
C ASP A 20 5.43 12.41 -2.64
N PHE A 21 4.43 11.69 -3.16
CA PHE A 21 3.79 10.55 -2.52
C PHE A 21 3.81 9.36 -3.45
N VAL A 22 4.31 8.23 -2.98
CA VAL A 22 4.27 6.96 -3.70
C VAL A 22 3.33 6.02 -2.95
N SER A 23 2.22 5.65 -3.57
CA SER A 23 1.19 4.78 -2.97
C SER A 23 1.09 3.45 -3.70
N LEU A 24 1.11 2.34 -2.94
CA LEU A 24 1.06 0.99 -3.47
C LEU A 24 -0.39 0.48 -3.53
N HIS A 25 -0.80 -0.03 -4.71
CA HIS A 25 -2.16 -0.53 -4.98
C HIS A 25 -2.18 -1.84 -5.76
N CYS A 26 -1.06 -2.56 -5.85
CA CYS A 26 -0.97 -3.84 -6.55
C CYS A 26 -1.14 -5.03 -5.58
N PRO A 27 -1.62 -6.19 -6.07
CA PRO A 27 -1.59 -7.43 -5.29
C PRO A 27 -0.14 -7.90 -5.08
N LEU A 28 0.09 -8.64 -3.99
CA LEU A 28 1.38 -9.29 -3.76
C LEU A 28 1.47 -10.57 -4.62
N THR A 29 2.56 -10.70 -5.36
CA THR A 29 2.94 -11.90 -6.11
C THR A 29 4.37 -12.33 -5.75
N ARG A 30 4.85 -13.43 -6.29
CA ARG A 30 6.25 -13.84 -6.10
C ARG A 30 7.23 -12.87 -6.76
N GLU A 31 6.84 -12.33 -7.90
CA GLU A 31 7.66 -11.45 -8.73
C GLU A 31 7.82 -10.04 -8.16
N ASN A 32 6.81 -9.54 -7.44
CA ASN A 32 6.83 -8.20 -6.86
C ASN A 32 7.07 -8.17 -5.35
N ARG A 33 7.35 -9.34 -4.73
CA ARG A 33 7.75 -9.39 -3.33
C ARG A 33 8.99 -8.53 -3.12
N HIS A 34 8.95 -7.65 -2.11
CA HIS A 34 9.99 -6.69 -1.82
C HIS A 34 10.39 -5.80 -3.02
N MET A 35 9.41 -5.48 -3.90
CA MET A 35 9.66 -4.54 -5.00
C MET A 35 10.12 -3.17 -4.49
N VAL A 36 9.63 -2.76 -3.33
CA VAL A 36 10.12 -1.57 -2.63
C VAL A 36 11.29 -2.00 -1.74
N ASN A 37 12.46 -2.08 -2.34
CA ASN A 37 13.74 -2.42 -1.73
C ASN A 37 14.65 -1.18 -1.63
N THR A 38 15.91 -1.37 -1.24
CA THR A 38 16.90 -0.30 -1.14
C THR A 38 17.04 0.48 -2.45
N GLU A 39 17.12 -0.22 -3.60
CA GLU A 39 17.28 0.41 -4.91
C GLU A 39 16.08 1.30 -5.26
N PHE A 40 14.87 0.81 -5.01
CA PHE A 40 13.65 1.59 -5.20
C PHE A 40 13.66 2.85 -4.33
N LEU A 41 13.96 2.70 -3.04
CA LEU A 41 13.90 3.77 -2.05
C LEU A 41 14.94 4.88 -2.29
N VAL A 42 16.16 4.54 -2.70
CA VAL A 42 17.19 5.56 -3.02
C VAL A 42 16.89 6.30 -4.33
N ASN A 43 16.07 5.71 -5.20
CA ASN A 43 15.61 6.36 -6.43
C ASN A 43 14.35 7.20 -6.25
N MET A 44 13.68 7.14 -5.11
CA MET A 44 12.56 8.04 -4.80
C MET A 44 13.03 9.48 -4.71
N LYS A 45 12.09 10.42 -4.79
CA LYS A 45 12.37 11.83 -4.58
C LYS A 45 12.80 12.05 -3.12
N PRO A 46 13.90 12.77 -2.85
CA PRO A 46 14.22 13.18 -1.49
C PRO A 46 13.04 13.94 -0.86
N GLY A 47 12.65 13.55 0.34
CA GLY A 47 11.47 14.11 1.00
C GLY A 47 10.13 13.47 0.62
N ALA A 48 10.11 12.45 -0.25
CA ALA A 48 8.90 11.69 -0.57
C ALA A 48 8.39 10.88 0.62
N ILE A 49 7.10 10.55 0.58
CA ILE A 49 6.43 9.68 1.54
C ILE A 49 5.94 8.42 0.82
N LEU A 50 6.28 7.25 1.38
CA LEU A 50 5.75 5.97 0.92
C LEU A 50 4.43 5.66 1.66
N ILE A 51 3.40 5.24 0.91
CA ILE A 51 2.11 4.82 1.46
C ILE A 51 1.84 3.37 1.04
N ASN A 52 1.56 2.49 2.01
CA ASN A 52 1.19 1.11 1.72
C ASN A 52 -0.08 0.71 2.47
N THR A 53 -1.18 0.61 1.74
CA THR A 53 -2.45 0.03 2.19
C THR A 53 -2.81 -1.22 1.38
N ALA A 54 -1.85 -1.78 0.65
CA ALA A 54 -2.05 -2.94 -0.22
C ALA A 54 -1.66 -4.26 0.48
N ARG A 55 -0.36 -4.58 0.51
CA ARG A 55 0.19 -5.78 1.16
C ARG A 55 1.58 -5.51 1.72
N GLY A 56 1.86 -5.97 2.94
CA GLY A 56 3.14 -5.74 3.61
C GLY A 56 4.34 -6.29 2.86
N GLY A 57 4.23 -7.50 2.32
CA GLY A 57 5.32 -8.15 1.57
C GLY A 57 5.75 -7.46 0.26
N LEU A 58 5.10 -6.36 -0.15
CA LEU A 58 5.58 -5.50 -1.25
C LEU A 58 6.81 -4.68 -0.83
N VAL A 59 7.01 -4.46 0.45
CA VAL A 59 8.04 -3.61 1.02
C VAL A 59 9.04 -4.45 1.80
N ASP A 60 10.32 -4.25 1.57
CA ASP A 60 11.38 -4.71 2.46
C ASP A 60 11.42 -3.75 3.66
N GLU A 61 10.90 -4.20 4.80
CA GLU A 61 10.76 -3.39 6.02
C GLU A 61 12.11 -2.92 6.58
N ARG A 62 13.17 -3.73 6.42
CA ARG A 62 14.51 -3.34 6.84
C ARG A 62 15.06 -2.24 5.96
N ALA A 63 14.97 -2.41 4.65
CA ALA A 63 15.39 -1.39 3.69
C ALA A 63 14.62 -0.06 3.89
N LEU A 64 13.31 -0.13 4.15
CA LEU A 64 12.49 1.04 4.43
C LEU A 64 12.94 1.75 5.72
N ALA A 65 13.15 1.01 6.80
CA ALA A 65 13.62 1.58 8.07
C ALA A 65 14.98 2.28 7.91
N ASP A 66 15.89 1.66 7.18
CA ASP A 66 17.22 2.22 6.92
C ASP A 66 17.14 3.48 6.03
N ALA A 67 16.28 3.49 5.01
CA ALA A 67 16.05 4.65 4.15
C ALA A 67 15.44 5.85 4.91
N ILE A 68 14.50 5.61 5.82
CA ILE A 68 13.92 6.66 6.68
C ILE A 68 15.00 7.23 7.62
N LYS A 69 15.78 6.36 8.29
CA LYS A 69 16.84 6.78 9.21
C LYS A 69 17.95 7.55 8.50
N ALA A 70 18.27 7.16 7.27
CA ALA A 70 19.27 7.85 6.45
C ALA A 70 18.74 9.14 5.79
N GLY A 71 17.44 9.42 5.87
CA GLY A 71 16.82 10.61 5.27
C GLY A 71 16.69 10.54 3.75
N PHE A 72 16.74 9.35 3.14
CA PHE A 72 16.50 9.19 1.70
C PHE A 72 15.06 9.52 1.33
N ILE A 73 14.11 9.18 2.20
CA ILE A 73 12.70 9.58 2.12
C ILE A 73 12.28 10.25 3.43
N ALA A 74 11.22 11.06 3.41
CA ALA A 74 10.75 11.76 4.58
C ALA A 74 10.07 10.84 5.61
N GLY A 75 9.41 9.76 5.14
CA GLY A 75 8.72 8.83 6.02
C GLY A 75 7.82 7.85 5.28
N ALA A 76 7.03 7.11 6.04
CA ALA A 76 6.07 6.16 5.51
C ALA A 76 4.75 6.14 6.29
N ALA A 77 3.65 5.76 5.63
CA ALA A 77 2.36 5.46 6.22
C ALA A 77 1.92 4.06 5.78
N LEU A 78 1.86 3.13 6.73
CA LEU A 78 1.66 1.70 6.47
C LEU A 78 0.43 1.21 7.22
N ASP A 79 -0.55 0.67 6.50
CA ASP A 79 -1.69 -0.03 7.11
C ASP A 79 -1.45 -1.54 7.16
N VAL A 80 -0.41 -2.02 6.47
CA VAL A 80 -0.05 -3.43 6.35
C VAL A 80 1.44 -3.63 6.60
N LEU A 81 1.77 -4.74 7.26
CA LEU A 81 3.15 -5.17 7.50
C LEU A 81 3.40 -6.56 6.94
N GLU A 82 4.66 -6.94 6.77
CA GLU A 82 5.04 -8.26 6.25
C GLU A 82 4.54 -9.37 7.17
N GLN A 83 4.62 -9.15 8.47
CA GLN A 83 4.05 -10.01 9.49
C GLN A 83 2.99 -9.25 10.31
N GLU A 84 1.80 -9.81 10.41
CA GLU A 84 0.69 -9.26 11.19
C GLU A 84 0.14 -10.32 12.17
N PRO A 85 0.15 -10.05 13.50
CA PRO A 85 0.71 -8.87 14.16
C PRO A 85 2.23 -8.78 14.03
N PRO A 86 2.81 -7.55 14.09
CA PRO A 86 4.23 -7.34 13.89
C PRO A 86 5.07 -8.05 14.95
N ALA A 87 6.25 -8.53 14.52
CA ALA A 87 7.23 -9.08 15.44
C ALA A 87 7.75 -8.00 16.40
N LYS A 88 8.23 -8.41 17.58
CA LYS A 88 8.74 -7.48 18.60
C LYS A 88 9.95 -6.67 18.14
N ASP A 89 10.70 -7.20 17.19
CA ASP A 89 11.90 -6.62 16.60
C ASP A 89 11.64 -5.99 15.21
N CYS A 90 10.38 -5.75 14.87
CA CYS A 90 10.03 -5.07 13.62
C CYS A 90 10.76 -3.72 13.54
N PRO A 91 11.57 -3.49 12.49
CA PRO A 91 12.48 -2.34 12.41
C PRO A 91 11.77 -0.99 12.22
N LEU A 92 10.48 -1.02 11.90
CA LEU A 92 9.65 0.16 11.64
C LEU A 92 8.97 0.69 12.90
N ILE A 93 8.80 -0.16 13.94
CA ILE A 93 8.16 0.25 15.18
C ILE A 93 9.07 1.22 15.93
N GLY A 94 8.49 2.36 16.34
CA GLY A 94 9.21 3.40 17.08
C GLY A 94 9.99 4.38 16.23
N LEU A 95 9.85 4.34 14.89
CA LEU A 95 10.36 5.39 14.01
C LEU A 95 9.38 6.58 14.02
N ASP A 96 9.88 7.79 14.32
CA ASP A 96 9.06 9.01 14.41
C ASP A 96 8.36 9.35 13.09
N ASN A 97 9.01 9.02 11.96
CA ASN A 97 8.50 9.31 10.62
C ASN A 97 7.82 8.10 9.95
N CYS A 98 7.36 7.12 10.75
CA CYS A 98 6.64 5.95 10.25
C CYS A 98 5.31 5.80 10.99
N ILE A 99 4.22 6.06 10.30
CA ILE A 99 2.86 5.84 10.84
C ILE A 99 2.46 4.42 10.48
N ILE A 100 2.04 3.64 11.49
CA ILE A 100 1.55 2.27 11.31
C ILE A 100 0.13 2.18 11.87
N THR A 101 -0.80 1.65 11.08
CA THR A 101 -2.17 1.34 11.49
C THR A 101 -2.42 -0.18 11.37
N PRO A 102 -3.32 -0.76 12.19
CA PRO A 102 -3.44 -2.22 12.30
C PRO A 102 -4.38 -2.83 11.24
N HIS A 103 -4.08 -2.65 9.95
CA HIS A 103 -4.80 -3.20 8.80
C HIS A 103 -6.30 -2.82 8.82
N ILE A 104 -6.56 -1.53 8.99
CA ILE A 104 -7.91 -0.96 9.17
C ILE A 104 -8.30 0.07 8.10
N ALA A 105 -7.55 0.23 7.02
CA ALA A 105 -7.87 1.18 5.95
C ALA A 105 -9.25 0.91 5.31
N TRP A 106 -9.75 -0.34 5.38
CA TRP A 106 -11.07 -0.76 4.94
C TRP A 106 -12.20 -0.48 5.94
N SER A 107 -11.89 -0.10 7.19
CA SER A 107 -12.82 -0.13 8.32
C SER A 107 -13.78 1.07 8.47
N PRO A 108 -13.68 2.21 7.75
CA PRO A 108 -14.68 3.26 7.81
C PRO A 108 -16.10 2.71 7.61
N LYS A 109 -17.08 3.28 8.31
CA LYS A 109 -18.47 2.80 8.27
C LYS A 109 -19.01 2.74 6.84
N GLU A 110 -18.70 3.75 6.06
CA GLU A 110 -19.12 3.89 4.66
C GLU A 110 -18.57 2.77 3.79
N MET A 111 -17.29 2.42 3.99
CA MET A 111 -16.64 1.32 3.25
C MET A 111 -17.20 -0.04 3.64
N ARG A 112 -17.46 -0.27 4.94
CA ARG A 112 -18.09 -1.52 5.40
C ARG A 112 -19.50 -1.67 4.85
N GLN A 113 -20.27 -0.58 4.80
CA GLN A 113 -21.61 -0.59 4.20
C GLN A 113 -21.51 -0.91 2.70
N ALA A 114 -20.59 -0.27 1.97
CA ALA A 114 -20.40 -0.55 0.55
C ALA A 114 -20.05 -2.02 0.26
N VAL A 115 -19.23 -2.66 1.11
CA VAL A 115 -18.93 -4.10 0.98
C VAL A 115 -20.19 -4.96 1.14
N ILE A 116 -21.04 -4.65 2.13
CA ILE A 116 -22.32 -5.36 2.34
C ILE A 116 -23.27 -5.16 1.16
N ASP A 117 -23.36 -3.94 0.62
CA ASP A 117 -24.20 -3.63 -0.52
C ASP A 117 -23.74 -4.40 -1.77
N ILE A 118 -22.42 -4.41 -2.04
CA ILE A 118 -21.83 -5.21 -3.15
C ILE A 118 -22.11 -6.70 -2.96
N LEU A 119 -21.99 -7.23 -1.74
CA LEU A 119 -22.28 -8.64 -1.45
C LEU A 119 -23.76 -8.97 -1.75
N ALA A 120 -24.69 -8.12 -1.33
CA ALA A 120 -26.12 -8.28 -1.60
C ALA A 120 -26.39 -8.27 -3.11
N GLU A 121 -25.83 -7.31 -3.84
CA GLU A 121 -25.96 -7.20 -5.29
C GLU A 121 -25.40 -8.42 -6.03
N ASN A 122 -24.26 -8.95 -5.57
CA ASN A 122 -23.66 -10.15 -6.16
C ASN A 122 -24.55 -11.38 -5.95
N LEU A 123 -25.12 -11.53 -4.75
CA LEU A 123 -26.04 -12.60 -4.43
C LEU A 123 -27.32 -12.52 -5.27
N GLU A 124 -27.91 -11.34 -5.38
CA GLU A 124 -29.10 -11.11 -6.22
C GLU A 124 -28.82 -11.44 -7.69
N SER A 125 -27.68 -10.97 -8.21
CA SER A 125 -27.23 -11.29 -9.56
C SER A 125 -27.09 -12.80 -9.77
N TRP A 126 -26.45 -13.50 -8.83
CA TRP A 126 -26.29 -14.95 -8.92
C TRP A 126 -27.63 -15.69 -8.89
N LEU A 127 -28.54 -15.32 -8.01
CA LEU A 127 -29.88 -15.94 -7.90
C LEU A 127 -30.73 -15.75 -9.17
N THR A 128 -30.49 -14.68 -9.92
CA THR A 128 -31.18 -14.40 -11.19
C THR A 128 -30.43 -14.87 -12.43
N GLY A 129 -29.34 -15.65 -12.25
CA GLY A 129 -28.52 -16.18 -13.36
C GLY A 129 -27.54 -15.15 -13.97
N GLY A 130 -27.34 -14.00 -13.31
CA GLY A 130 -26.36 -13.00 -13.71
C GLY A 130 -24.93 -13.37 -13.31
N MET A 131 -23.98 -12.55 -13.76
CA MET A 131 -22.52 -12.81 -13.57
C MET A 131 -21.78 -11.60 -12.96
N LYS A 132 -22.48 -10.76 -12.18
CA LYS A 132 -21.88 -9.55 -11.61
C LYS A 132 -20.71 -9.91 -10.68
N ASN A 133 -19.54 -9.30 -10.92
CA ASN A 133 -18.31 -9.49 -10.15
C ASN A 133 -17.86 -10.97 -10.00
N ARG A 134 -18.27 -11.85 -10.92
CA ARG A 134 -17.85 -13.25 -10.92
C ARG A 134 -16.36 -13.33 -11.25
N VAL A 135 -15.63 -14.14 -10.49
CA VAL A 135 -14.22 -14.49 -10.70
C VAL A 135 -14.16 -15.98 -11.02
N ASP A 136 -13.80 -16.33 -12.24
CA ASP A 136 -13.64 -17.72 -12.71
C ASP A 136 -12.16 -18.04 -12.86
#